data_e2d7bdcb3810bf271ddce4f20f7b7ebb
#
_entry.id   e2d7bdcb3810bf271ddce4f20f7b7ebb
#
_cell.length_a   1.000
_cell.length_b   1.000
_cell.length_c   1.000
_cell.angle_alpha   90.00
_cell.angle_beta   90.00
_cell.angle_gamma   90.00
#
_symmetry.space_group_name_H-M   'P 1'
#
loop_
_entity.id
_entity.type
_entity.pdbx_description
1 polymer ?
#
loop_
_entity_poly.entity_id
_entity_poly.type
_entity_poly.pdbx_seq_one_letter_code
_entity_poly.pdbx_strand_id
1 'polypeptide(L)'
;KATPSTKQYTIGVVSENPYMTIGQAVKDAQEQSVPIVLSGRIPVKISLENGPIRPGDLLTISEETPGAAAKLVGSGQVIGRALEPYNSTGSSGKIMMLVNMYYHYDDTSIVPIFDSKIIDIQAQIDELKARVEDLEEWRAKQEE
;
A
#
# COMPACT_ATOMS: atom_id res chain seq x y z
N LYS A 1 11.77 -14.64 -5.76
CA LYS A 1 11.71 -13.77 -4.57
C LYS A 1 11.24 -12.40 -5.03
N ALA A 2 10.37 -11.74 -4.24
CA ALA A 2 9.96 -10.38 -4.52
C ALA A 2 11.14 -9.40 -4.33
N THR A 3 11.19 -8.39 -5.18
CA THR A 3 12.18 -7.33 -5.19
C THR A 3 11.46 -5.97 -5.24
N PRO A 4 12.14 -4.85 -4.98
CA PRO A 4 11.51 -3.52 -5.07
C PRO A 4 10.80 -3.26 -6.41
N SER A 5 11.39 -3.71 -7.52
CA SER A 5 10.82 -3.57 -8.86
C SER A 5 9.60 -4.46 -9.14
N THR A 6 9.39 -5.51 -8.35
CA THR A 6 8.30 -6.48 -8.54
C THR A 6 7.27 -6.45 -7.41
N LYS A 7 7.43 -5.57 -6.41
CA LYS A 7 6.56 -5.52 -5.25
C LYS A 7 5.07 -5.30 -5.59
N GLN A 8 4.78 -4.51 -6.62
CA GLN A 8 3.42 -4.23 -7.09
C GLN A 8 2.68 -5.45 -7.67
N TYR A 9 3.43 -6.49 -8.07
CA TYR A 9 2.88 -7.74 -8.61
C TYR A 9 2.83 -8.86 -7.58
N THR A 10 3.02 -8.56 -6.30
CA THR A 10 3.00 -9.55 -5.25
C THR A 10 1.58 -10.08 -5.05
N ILE A 11 1.41 -11.38 -5.19
CA ILE A 11 0.12 -12.06 -5.09
C ILE A 11 -0.01 -12.89 -3.81
N GLY A 12 1.08 -13.12 -3.08
CA GLY A 12 1.06 -13.93 -1.87
C GLY A 12 2.44 -14.11 -1.26
N VAL A 13 2.47 -14.82 -0.15
CA VAL A 13 3.68 -15.16 0.58
C VAL A 13 3.95 -16.66 0.46
N VAL A 14 5.17 -17.02 0.08
CA VAL A 14 5.57 -18.42 -0.03
C VAL A 14 5.55 -19.10 1.34
N SER A 15 4.89 -20.26 1.45
CA SER A 15 4.90 -21.10 2.63
C SER A 15 5.85 -22.27 2.44
N GLU A 16 6.78 -22.43 3.37
CA GLU A 16 7.68 -23.59 3.43
C GLU A 16 6.98 -24.82 4.06
N ASN A 17 5.92 -24.60 4.85
CA ASN A 17 5.21 -25.67 5.55
C ASN A 17 3.70 -25.33 5.66
N PRO A 18 2.94 -25.49 4.56
CA PRO A 18 1.50 -25.21 4.58
C PRO A 18 0.75 -26.30 5.35
N TYR A 19 -0.22 -25.91 6.17
CA TYR A 19 -1.11 -26.87 6.86
C TYR A 19 -2.06 -27.55 5.86
N MET A 20 -2.57 -26.80 4.90
CA MET A 20 -3.46 -27.28 3.85
C MET A 20 -3.17 -26.53 2.55
N THR A 21 -3.19 -27.25 1.44
CA THR A 21 -3.05 -26.67 0.10
C THR A 21 -4.34 -26.90 -0.68
N ILE A 22 -4.90 -25.83 -1.25
CA ILE A 22 -6.08 -25.87 -2.11
C ILE A 22 -5.62 -25.73 -3.56
N GLY A 23 -6.13 -26.59 -4.42
CA GLY A 23 -5.76 -26.68 -5.83
C GLY A 23 -5.00 -27.94 -6.15
N GLN A 24 -5.18 -28.45 -7.37
CA GLN A 24 -4.37 -29.56 -7.86
C GLN A 24 -3.08 -29.00 -8.46
N ALA A 25 -1.95 -29.61 -8.09
CA ALA A 25 -0.73 -29.40 -8.86
C ALA A 25 -1.00 -29.87 -10.30
N VAL A 26 -0.69 -29.02 -11.27
CA VAL A 26 -0.76 -29.41 -12.69
C VAL A 26 0.23 -30.52 -12.89
N LYS A 27 -0.25 -31.76 -13.12
CA LYS A 27 0.56 -32.97 -13.13
C LYS A 27 1.59 -33.01 -14.25
N ASP A 28 1.49 -32.11 -15.23
CA ASP A 28 2.36 -32.09 -16.42
C ASP A 28 3.48 -31.03 -16.36
N ALA A 29 3.55 -30.25 -15.29
CA ALA A 29 4.62 -29.28 -15.14
C ALA A 29 5.84 -29.95 -14.51
N GLN A 30 6.92 -30.03 -15.24
CA GLN A 30 8.27 -30.24 -14.69
C GLN A 30 8.69 -29.05 -13.78
N GLU A 31 7.79 -28.12 -13.54
CA GLU A 31 7.98 -26.94 -12.72
C GLU A 31 7.63 -27.26 -11.26
N GLN A 32 8.52 -26.87 -10.35
CA GLN A 32 8.29 -26.97 -8.92
C GLN A 32 7.15 -26.04 -8.52
N SER A 33 6.00 -26.60 -8.15
CA SER A 33 4.91 -25.83 -7.56
C SER A 33 5.30 -25.35 -6.16
N VAL A 34 5.08 -24.06 -5.90
CA VAL A 34 5.39 -23.44 -4.61
C VAL A 34 4.09 -23.02 -3.95
N PRO A 35 3.78 -23.50 -2.72
CA PRO A 35 2.59 -23.07 -2.01
C PRO A 35 2.64 -21.58 -1.68
N ILE A 36 1.54 -20.87 -1.96
CA ILE A 36 1.40 -19.45 -1.71
C ILE A 36 0.26 -19.24 -0.71
N VAL A 37 0.54 -18.49 0.36
CA VAL A 37 -0.45 -18.05 1.34
C VAL A 37 -1.07 -16.75 0.84
N LEU A 38 -2.37 -16.75 0.66
CA LEU A 38 -3.17 -15.58 0.30
C LEU A 38 -3.82 -14.93 1.53
N SER A 39 -4.07 -15.71 2.58
CA SER A 39 -4.64 -15.27 3.85
C SER A 39 -4.23 -16.22 4.97
N GLY A 40 -4.13 -15.72 6.20
CA GLY A 40 -3.76 -16.49 7.37
C GLY A 40 -2.45 -16.04 8.02
N ARG A 41 -1.94 -16.81 8.96
CA ARG A 41 -0.73 -16.49 9.70
C ARG A 41 0.46 -17.26 9.17
N ILE A 42 1.57 -16.58 8.94
CA ILE A 42 2.80 -17.18 8.43
C ILE A 42 4.03 -16.49 9.04
N PRO A 43 5.10 -17.26 9.37
CA PRO A 43 6.36 -16.64 9.73
C PRO A 43 7.04 -16.03 8.50
N VAL A 44 7.45 -14.75 8.59
CA VAL A 44 8.14 -14.02 7.52
C VAL A 44 9.50 -13.50 8.00
N LYS A 45 10.47 -13.49 7.10
CA LYS A 45 11.76 -12.84 7.35
C LYS A 45 11.57 -11.33 7.43
N ILE A 46 12.30 -10.67 8.33
CA ILE A 46 12.19 -9.24 8.60
C ILE A 46 13.50 -8.53 8.28
N SER A 47 13.37 -7.35 7.67
CA SER A 47 14.38 -6.30 7.60
C SER A 47 13.97 -5.14 8.53
N LEU A 48 14.94 -4.54 9.22
CA LEU A 48 14.74 -3.37 10.09
C LEU A 48 15.09 -2.05 9.38
N GLU A 49 15.16 -2.02 8.06
CA GLU A 49 15.48 -0.83 7.27
C GLU A 49 14.61 0.40 7.61
N ASN A 50 13.37 0.17 8.01
CA ASN A 50 12.42 1.21 8.43
C ASN A 50 12.19 1.23 9.95
N GLY A 51 13.17 0.72 10.72
CA GLY A 51 13.14 0.71 12.18
C GLY A 51 12.48 -0.51 12.79
N PRO A 52 12.33 -0.51 14.13
CA PRO A 52 11.79 -1.62 14.89
C PRO A 52 10.31 -1.87 14.57
N ILE A 53 9.93 -3.14 14.59
CA ILE A 53 8.56 -3.59 14.31
C ILE A 53 7.83 -3.82 15.63
N ARG A 54 6.58 -3.38 15.69
CA ARG A 54 5.65 -3.61 16.79
C ARG A 54 4.46 -4.44 16.31
N PRO A 55 3.79 -5.18 17.20
CA PRO A 55 2.54 -5.82 16.87
C PRO A 55 1.53 -4.80 16.34
N GLY A 56 0.89 -5.12 15.21
CA GLY A 56 -0.03 -4.21 14.54
C GLY A 56 0.59 -3.37 13.42
N ASP A 57 1.91 -3.25 13.33
CA ASP A 57 2.57 -2.53 12.24
C ASP A 57 2.24 -3.17 10.88
N LEU A 58 2.04 -2.30 9.87
CA LEU A 58 1.87 -2.73 8.50
C LEU A 58 3.22 -3.13 7.91
N LEU A 59 3.23 -4.25 7.19
CA LEU A 59 4.43 -4.79 6.58
C LEU A 59 4.33 -4.73 5.05
N THR A 60 5.42 -4.33 4.44
CA THR A 60 5.65 -4.31 2.99
C THR A 60 6.85 -5.19 2.63
N ILE A 61 7.15 -5.33 1.35
CA ILE A 61 8.37 -6.00 0.88
C ILE A 61 9.56 -5.08 1.15
N SER A 62 10.61 -5.66 1.75
CA SER A 62 11.88 -4.97 1.97
C SER A 62 12.51 -4.49 0.66
N GLU A 63 13.05 -3.28 0.67
CA GLU A 63 13.80 -2.71 -0.45
C GLU A 63 15.26 -3.14 -0.42
N GLU A 64 15.81 -3.40 0.77
CA GLU A 64 17.21 -3.79 0.94
C GLU A 64 17.43 -5.30 0.92
N THR A 65 16.48 -6.08 1.47
CA THR A 65 16.63 -7.52 1.64
C THR A 65 15.61 -8.31 0.82
N PRO A 66 15.96 -8.83 -0.37
CA PRO A 66 15.02 -9.59 -1.21
C PRO A 66 14.42 -10.81 -0.50
N GLY A 67 13.09 -10.85 -0.46
CA GLY A 67 12.31 -11.91 0.19
C GLY A 67 12.12 -11.73 1.69
N ALA A 68 12.46 -10.57 2.24
CA ALA A 68 12.08 -10.14 3.59
C ALA A 68 10.95 -9.12 3.54
N ALA A 69 10.27 -8.96 4.68
CA ALA A 69 9.32 -7.90 4.92
C ALA A 69 9.97 -6.79 5.76
N ALA A 70 9.53 -5.57 5.56
CA ALA A 70 9.92 -4.40 6.36
C ALA A 70 8.66 -3.65 6.82
N LYS A 71 8.79 -2.81 7.82
CA LYS A 71 7.73 -1.91 8.24
C LYS A 71 7.38 -0.95 7.10
N LEU A 72 6.08 -0.81 6.81
CA LEU A 72 5.62 0.20 5.86
C LEU A 72 5.69 1.58 6.49
N VAL A 73 6.24 2.54 5.75
CA VAL A 73 6.24 3.97 6.08
C VAL A 73 5.54 4.71 4.93
N GLY A 74 4.52 5.51 5.27
CA GLY A 74 3.73 6.23 4.28
C GLY A 74 2.80 5.32 3.45
N SER A 75 2.49 5.73 2.24
CA SER A 75 1.64 4.97 1.31
C SER A 75 2.40 3.85 0.63
N GLY A 76 1.76 2.70 0.44
CA GLY A 76 2.41 1.58 -0.24
C GLY A 76 1.65 0.27 -0.20
N GLN A 77 2.21 -0.72 -0.90
CA GLN A 77 1.69 -2.07 -0.93
C GLN A 77 1.91 -2.75 0.42
N VAL A 78 0.82 -3.14 1.08
CA VAL A 78 0.84 -3.97 2.29
C VAL A 78 0.79 -5.43 1.90
N ILE A 79 1.62 -6.27 2.53
CA ILE A 79 1.57 -7.73 2.42
C ILE A 79 0.93 -8.37 3.66
N GLY A 80 0.88 -7.65 4.76
CA GLY A 80 0.26 -8.13 6.00
C GLY A 80 0.55 -7.22 7.19
N ARG A 81 0.19 -7.72 8.35
CA ARG A 81 0.34 -7.03 9.64
C ARG A 81 1.18 -7.87 10.60
N ALA A 82 2.14 -7.25 11.27
CA ALA A 82 2.96 -7.91 12.29
C ALA A 82 2.10 -8.35 13.48
N LEU A 83 2.29 -9.58 13.92
CA LEU A 83 1.66 -10.14 15.13
C LEU A 83 2.62 -10.15 16.32
N GLU A 84 3.92 -10.05 16.04
CA GLU A 84 4.99 -10.11 17.04
C GLU A 84 5.92 -8.89 16.90
N PRO A 85 6.53 -8.43 18.00
CA PRO A 85 7.51 -7.36 17.94
C PRO A 85 8.86 -7.90 17.42
N TYR A 86 9.63 -7.02 16.77
CA TYR A 86 11.00 -7.30 16.38
C TYR A 86 11.86 -6.04 16.44
N ASN A 87 12.93 -6.08 17.24
CA ASN A 87 13.87 -4.96 17.44
C ASN A 87 15.34 -5.41 17.52
N SER A 88 15.62 -6.67 17.17
CA SER A 88 16.98 -7.21 17.31
C SER A 88 17.84 -6.79 16.13
N THR A 89 19.03 -6.26 16.42
CA THR A 89 20.06 -5.89 15.43
C THR A 89 20.85 -7.10 14.89
N GLY A 90 20.50 -8.32 15.30
CA GLY A 90 21.09 -9.56 14.78
C GLY A 90 20.48 -9.98 13.45
N SER A 91 21.23 -10.74 12.67
CA SER A 91 20.88 -11.22 11.33
C SER A 91 19.48 -11.82 11.24
N SER A 92 18.70 -11.37 10.28
CA SER A 92 17.42 -11.89 9.76
C SER A 92 16.58 -12.74 10.72
N GLY A 93 15.81 -12.06 11.59
CA GLY A 93 14.78 -12.74 12.38
C GLY A 93 13.54 -13.05 11.53
N LYS A 94 12.70 -13.95 12.06
CA LYS A 94 11.36 -14.18 11.54
C LYS A 94 10.35 -13.76 12.61
N ILE A 95 9.25 -13.18 12.19
CA ILE A 95 8.08 -12.91 13.05
C ILE A 95 6.82 -13.50 12.42
N MET A 96 5.82 -13.74 13.24
CA MET A 96 4.50 -14.12 12.74
C MET A 96 3.81 -12.90 12.14
N MET A 97 3.31 -13.03 10.93
CA MET A 97 2.53 -12.02 10.19
C MET A 97 1.16 -12.57 9.84
N LEU A 98 0.12 -11.74 9.97
CA LEU A 98 -1.18 -11.98 9.37
C LEU A 98 -1.14 -11.47 7.92
N VAL A 99 -1.27 -12.38 6.96
CA VAL A 99 -1.29 -12.04 5.52
C VAL A 99 -2.60 -11.33 5.20
N ASN A 100 -2.50 -10.15 4.66
CA ASN A 100 -3.61 -9.34 4.15
C ASN A 100 -3.06 -8.31 3.16
N MET A 101 -3.28 -8.56 1.87
CA MET A 101 -2.70 -7.74 0.82
C MET A 101 -3.66 -6.65 0.35
N TYR A 102 -3.21 -5.41 0.43
CA TYR A 102 -3.92 -4.23 -0.08
C TYR A 102 -2.94 -3.08 -0.28
N TYR A 103 -3.39 -2.02 -0.91
CA TYR A 103 -2.63 -0.77 -0.98
C TYR A 103 -3.08 0.15 0.15
N HIS A 104 -2.14 0.60 0.98
CA HIS A 104 -2.37 1.57 2.04
C HIS A 104 -2.10 2.97 1.52
N TYR A 105 -3.04 3.86 1.72
CA TYR A 105 -2.87 5.28 1.48
C TYR A 105 -2.70 5.99 2.83
N ASP A 106 -1.61 6.73 2.95
CA ASP A 106 -1.41 7.60 4.10
C ASP A 106 -2.17 8.91 3.85
N ASP A 107 -3.11 9.24 4.74
CA ASP A 107 -3.96 10.43 4.63
C ASP A 107 -3.14 11.71 4.53
N THR A 108 -1.93 11.75 5.09
CA THR A 108 -1.03 12.91 5.02
C THR A 108 -0.57 13.23 3.60
N SER A 109 -0.57 12.27 2.69
CA SER A 109 -0.18 12.47 1.29
C SER A 109 -1.35 12.85 0.37
N ILE A 110 -2.58 12.57 0.78
CA ILE A 110 -3.79 12.79 -0.03
C ILE A 110 -4.43 14.14 0.27
N VAL A 111 -4.51 14.52 1.56
CA VAL A 111 -5.13 15.77 2.02
C VAL A 111 -4.60 17.01 1.29
N PRO A 112 -3.28 17.24 1.13
CA PRO A 112 -2.77 18.42 0.43
C PRO A 112 -3.20 18.53 -1.04
N ILE A 113 -3.39 17.38 -1.70
CA ILE A 113 -3.80 17.34 -3.12
C ILE A 113 -5.26 17.73 -3.26
N PHE A 114 -6.12 17.27 -2.36
CA PHE A 114 -7.52 17.64 -2.35
C PHE A 114 -7.70 19.12 -1.98
N ASP A 115 -7.00 19.59 -0.95
CA ASP A 115 -7.07 20.98 -0.52
C ASP A 115 -6.64 21.95 -1.62
N SER A 116 -5.55 21.66 -2.34
CA SER A 116 -5.10 22.49 -3.45
C SER A 116 -6.11 22.55 -4.61
N LYS A 117 -6.74 21.41 -4.94
CA LYS A 117 -7.79 21.36 -5.97
C LYS A 117 -9.07 22.07 -5.55
N ILE A 118 -9.45 21.96 -4.28
CA ILE A 118 -10.63 22.68 -3.76
C ILE A 118 -10.42 24.17 -3.82
N ILE A 119 -9.23 24.67 -3.47
CA ILE A 119 -8.88 26.09 -3.56
C ILE A 119 -8.93 26.58 -5.01
N ASP A 120 -8.38 25.82 -5.97
CA ASP A 120 -8.40 26.15 -7.39
C ASP A 120 -9.83 26.21 -7.96
N ILE A 121 -10.66 25.23 -7.63
CA ILE A 121 -12.07 25.20 -8.04
C ILE A 121 -12.83 26.38 -7.42
N GLN A 122 -12.57 26.72 -6.16
CA GLN A 122 -13.20 27.87 -5.52
C GLN A 122 -12.84 29.18 -6.22
N ALA A 123 -11.58 29.36 -6.59
CA ALA A 123 -11.13 30.55 -7.34
C ALA A 123 -11.82 30.65 -8.72
N GLN A 124 -12.00 29.53 -9.43
CA GLN A 124 -12.73 29.50 -10.70
C GLN A 124 -14.21 29.83 -10.53
N ILE A 125 -14.84 29.37 -9.45
CA ILE A 125 -16.23 29.70 -9.13
C ILE A 125 -16.37 31.19 -8.86
N ASP A 126 -15.47 31.80 -8.12
CA ASP A 126 -15.52 33.20 -7.78
C ASP A 126 -15.27 34.09 -9.03
N GLU A 127 -14.37 33.69 -9.91
CA GLU A 127 -14.18 34.35 -11.22
C GLU A 127 -15.44 34.27 -12.10
N LEU A 128 -16.07 33.10 -12.17
CA LEU A 128 -17.30 32.94 -12.94
C LEU A 128 -18.46 33.77 -12.39
N LYS A 129 -18.59 33.88 -11.07
CA LYS A 129 -19.60 34.75 -10.45
C LYS A 129 -19.40 36.23 -10.83
N ALA A 130 -18.17 36.72 -10.71
CA ALA A 130 -17.86 38.09 -11.12
C ALA A 130 -18.24 38.36 -12.57
N ARG A 131 -17.95 37.44 -13.50
CA ARG A 131 -18.34 37.55 -14.90
C ARG A 131 -19.84 37.54 -15.12
N VAL A 132 -20.57 36.78 -14.33
CA VAL A 132 -22.05 36.77 -14.37
C VAL A 132 -22.60 38.11 -13.92
N GLU A 133 -22.10 38.65 -12.81
CA GLU A 133 -22.49 40.01 -12.32
C GLU A 133 -22.23 41.08 -13.36
N ASP A 134 -21.05 41.12 -14.01
CA ASP A 134 -20.73 42.04 -15.08
C ASP A 134 -21.71 41.93 -16.27
N LEU A 135 -22.08 40.72 -16.66
CA LEU A 135 -23.02 40.49 -17.75
C LEU A 135 -24.46 40.91 -17.38
N GLU A 136 -24.88 40.70 -16.14
CA GLU A 136 -26.17 41.15 -15.64
C GLU A 136 -26.26 42.68 -15.61
N GLU A 137 -25.22 43.35 -15.16
CA GLU A 137 -25.13 44.83 -15.22
C GLU A 137 -25.13 45.34 -16.65
N TRP A 138 -24.41 44.71 -17.56
CA TRP A 138 -24.39 45.06 -18.97
C TRP A 138 -25.79 44.93 -19.60
N ARG A 139 -26.50 43.84 -19.29
CA ARG A 139 -27.85 43.57 -19.77
C ARG A 139 -28.84 44.60 -19.25
N ALA A 140 -28.78 44.95 -17.96
CA ALA A 140 -29.64 45.95 -17.36
C ALA A 140 -29.48 47.34 -18.05
N LYS A 141 -28.25 47.70 -18.46
CA LYS A 141 -27.97 48.98 -19.20
C LYS A 141 -28.46 48.98 -20.64
N GLN A 142 -28.84 47.86 -21.24
CA GLN A 142 -29.38 47.77 -22.58
C GLN A 142 -30.92 47.82 -22.59
N GLU A 143 -31.57 47.61 -21.45
CA GLU A 143 -33.00 47.58 -21.28
C GLU A 143 -33.58 48.97 -20.85
N GLU A 144 -32.71 49.97 -20.56
CA GLU A 144 -33.05 51.37 -20.32
C GLU A 144 -33.02 52.19 -21.63
#